data_411b38ca4be17821e9582e6cd216010d
#
_entry.id   411b38ca4be17821e9582e6cd216010d
#
_cell.length_a   1.000
_cell.length_b   1.000
_cell.length_c   1.000
_cell.angle_alpha   90.00
_cell.angle_beta   90.00
_cell.angle_gamma   90.00
#
_symmetry.space_group_name_H-M   'P 1'
#
loop_
_entity.id
_entity.type
_entity.pdbx_description
1 polymer ?
#
loop_
_entity_poly.entity_id
_entity_poly.type
_entity_poly.pdbx_seq_one_letter_code
_entity_poly.pdbx_strand_id
1 'polypeptide(L)'
;IDDLEIDPYQAVLDSISIDANGKNVKLHDALQSVMLLASQRSQQGDPVKENAAALLALAVQDADRRVQDILVSSSQSERPKTELMLRVHQRRDLAQHFVSSAALYLIGGTEFSDYVGIYKEVYDVSRGKSFGTGDLIADRAGVRFAQHATSSRRQALDLQQSLLSDPDSSGYLLNKQLILQFEKQYSVKATDEIGAIVTVIDAALKDLPLLN
;
A
#
# COMPACT_ATOMS: atom_id res chain seq x y z
N ILE A 1 -15.01 -8.38 -2.17
CA ILE A 1 -14.58 -7.42 -3.21
C ILE A 1 -15.77 -7.08 -4.12
N ASP A 2 -16.62 -8.04 -4.44
CA ASP A 2 -17.72 -7.89 -5.41
C ASP A 2 -18.74 -6.78 -5.07
N ASP A 3 -18.79 -6.34 -3.81
CA ASP A 3 -19.69 -5.29 -3.32
C ASP A 3 -19.00 -3.91 -3.13
N LEU A 4 -17.75 -3.76 -3.55
CA LEU A 4 -16.99 -2.53 -3.35
C LEU A 4 -17.11 -1.60 -4.58
N GLU A 5 -17.52 -0.36 -4.37
CA GLU A 5 -17.60 0.67 -5.41
C GLU A 5 -16.23 1.34 -5.60
N ILE A 6 -15.41 0.83 -6.51
CA ILE A 6 -14.04 1.33 -6.79
C ILE A 6 -14.07 2.54 -7.75
N ASP A 7 -15.02 2.61 -8.68
CA ASP A 7 -15.07 3.61 -9.75
C ASP A 7 -15.04 5.07 -9.27
N PRO A 8 -15.74 5.48 -8.19
CA PRO A 8 -15.65 6.86 -7.70
C PRO A 8 -14.23 7.25 -7.29
N TYR A 9 -13.45 6.31 -6.75
CA TYR A 9 -12.06 6.52 -6.35
C TYR A 9 -11.12 6.56 -7.55
N GLN A 10 -11.41 5.75 -8.59
CA GLN A 10 -10.68 5.82 -9.86
C GLN A 10 -10.83 7.20 -10.51
N ALA A 11 -12.03 7.78 -10.47
CA ALA A 11 -12.26 9.13 -11.00
C ALA A 11 -11.41 10.20 -10.29
N VAL A 12 -11.22 10.08 -8.97
CA VAL A 12 -10.32 10.97 -8.21
C VAL A 12 -8.88 10.79 -8.66
N LEU A 13 -8.41 9.55 -8.80
CA LEU A 13 -7.04 9.25 -9.20
C LEU A 13 -6.76 9.65 -10.65
N ASP A 14 -7.73 9.49 -11.55
CA ASP A 14 -7.64 9.97 -12.93
C ASP A 14 -7.49 11.51 -12.99
N SER A 15 -8.23 12.25 -12.15
CA SER A 15 -8.08 13.71 -12.04
C SER A 15 -6.68 14.09 -11.59
N ILE A 16 -6.16 13.46 -10.53
CA ILE A 16 -4.78 13.69 -10.04
C ILE A 16 -3.75 13.38 -11.13
N SER A 17 -3.96 12.29 -11.88
CA SER A 17 -3.06 11.89 -12.96
C SER A 17 -3.04 12.92 -14.09
N ILE A 18 -4.18 13.47 -14.47
CA ILE A 18 -4.28 14.53 -15.49
C ILE A 18 -3.52 15.78 -15.04
N ASP A 19 -3.78 16.24 -13.81
CA ASP A 19 -3.16 17.45 -13.25
C ASP A 19 -1.63 17.31 -13.13
N ALA A 20 -1.16 16.13 -12.76
CA ALA A 20 0.26 15.81 -12.62
C ALA A 20 0.94 15.35 -13.92
N ASN A 21 0.23 15.29 -15.02
CA ASN A 21 0.70 14.72 -16.29
C ASN A 21 1.17 13.25 -16.13
N GLY A 22 0.51 12.50 -15.26
CA GLY A 22 0.77 11.08 -14.95
C GLY A 22 2.07 10.78 -14.20
N LYS A 23 2.85 11.79 -13.83
CA LYS A 23 4.23 11.56 -13.36
C LYS A 23 4.46 12.05 -11.93
N ASN A 24 5.14 11.20 -11.14
CA ASN A 24 5.72 11.59 -9.85
C ASN A 24 4.73 12.10 -8.80
N VAL A 25 3.55 11.51 -8.72
CA VAL A 25 2.59 11.81 -7.67
C VAL A 25 3.05 11.16 -6.37
N LYS A 26 3.04 11.91 -5.26
CA LYS A 26 3.34 11.32 -3.97
C LYS A 26 2.24 10.35 -3.57
N LEU A 27 2.61 9.17 -3.10
CA LEU A 27 1.66 8.20 -2.54
C LEU A 27 0.78 8.84 -1.46
N HIS A 28 1.37 9.71 -0.62
CA HIS A 28 0.65 10.39 0.45
C HIS A 28 -0.47 11.29 -0.08
N ASP A 29 -0.19 12.11 -1.10
CA ASP A 29 -1.17 13.03 -1.69
C ASP A 29 -2.33 12.24 -2.34
N ALA A 30 -2.01 11.13 -3.02
CA ALA A 30 -3.02 10.24 -3.59
C ALA A 30 -3.87 9.55 -2.50
N LEU A 31 -3.23 9.03 -1.44
CA LEU A 31 -3.92 8.44 -0.28
C LEU A 31 -4.86 9.46 0.39
N GLN A 32 -4.39 10.68 0.67
CA GLN A 32 -5.23 11.72 1.25
C GLN A 32 -6.44 12.04 0.37
N SER A 33 -6.26 12.10 -0.96
CA SER A 33 -7.34 12.43 -1.88
C SER A 33 -8.43 11.35 -1.91
N VAL A 34 -8.05 10.07 -1.98
CA VAL A 34 -9.04 8.98 -1.94
C VAL A 34 -9.65 8.83 -0.55
N MET A 35 -8.89 9.04 0.53
CA MET A 35 -9.44 8.97 1.89
C MET A 35 -10.33 10.16 2.25
N LEU A 36 -10.14 11.32 1.62
CA LEU A 36 -11.09 12.42 1.72
C LEU A 36 -12.45 12.02 1.15
N LEU A 37 -12.50 11.41 -0.04
CA LEU A 37 -13.73 10.87 -0.60
C LEU A 37 -14.31 9.77 0.29
N ALA A 38 -13.47 8.85 0.80
CA ALA A 38 -13.90 7.80 1.70
C ALA A 38 -14.54 8.38 2.97
N SER A 39 -13.96 9.42 3.57
CA SER A 39 -14.51 10.11 4.73
C SER A 39 -15.88 10.74 4.45
N GLN A 40 -16.06 11.38 3.29
CA GLN A 40 -17.34 11.95 2.88
C GLN A 40 -18.42 10.88 2.70
N ARG A 41 -18.09 9.78 2.01
CA ARG A 41 -19.00 8.65 1.77
C ARG A 41 -19.33 7.88 3.06
N SER A 42 -18.40 7.81 3.99
CA SER A 42 -18.57 7.17 5.30
C SER A 42 -19.61 7.84 6.20
N GLN A 43 -20.03 9.07 5.88
CA GLN A 43 -21.11 9.74 6.62
C GLN A 43 -22.46 9.00 6.49
N GLN A 44 -22.69 8.33 5.37
CA GLN A 44 -23.91 7.58 5.08
C GLN A 44 -23.64 6.09 4.82
N GLY A 45 -22.36 5.69 4.62
CA GLY A 45 -21.91 4.35 4.27
C GLY A 45 -21.11 3.66 5.37
N ASP A 46 -20.51 2.56 4.99
CA ASP A 46 -19.61 1.78 5.85
C ASP A 46 -18.15 2.21 5.62
N PRO A 47 -17.49 2.87 6.61
CA PRO A 47 -16.12 3.34 6.46
C PRO A 47 -15.12 2.22 6.18
N VAL A 48 -15.38 0.99 6.62
CA VAL A 48 -14.53 -0.16 6.31
C VAL A 48 -14.56 -0.46 4.82
N LYS A 49 -15.75 -0.48 4.22
CA LYS A 49 -15.93 -0.69 2.77
C LYS A 49 -15.37 0.47 1.96
N GLU A 50 -15.60 1.72 2.39
CA GLU A 50 -15.09 2.89 1.70
C GLU A 50 -13.56 2.95 1.71
N ASN A 51 -12.90 2.63 2.85
CA ASN A 51 -11.45 2.54 2.92
C ASN A 51 -10.90 1.39 2.05
N ALA A 52 -11.55 0.24 2.06
CA ALA A 52 -11.16 -0.88 1.21
C ALA A 52 -11.23 -0.51 -0.28
N ALA A 53 -12.33 0.12 -0.72
CA ALA A 53 -12.51 0.57 -2.10
C ALA A 53 -11.45 1.60 -2.52
N ALA A 54 -11.12 2.56 -1.63
CA ALA A 54 -10.08 3.55 -1.85
C ALA A 54 -8.69 2.91 -2.04
N LEU A 55 -8.32 1.94 -1.20
CA LEU A 55 -7.04 1.23 -1.31
C LEU A 55 -6.97 0.35 -2.55
N LEU A 56 -8.06 -0.33 -2.91
CA LEU A 56 -8.12 -1.12 -4.14
C LEU A 56 -8.02 -0.24 -5.39
N ALA A 57 -8.63 0.95 -5.39
CA ALA A 57 -8.49 1.91 -6.48
C ALA A 57 -7.02 2.31 -6.70
N LEU A 58 -6.28 2.61 -5.62
CA LEU A 58 -4.84 2.90 -5.70
C LEU A 58 -4.05 1.73 -6.29
N ALA A 59 -4.38 0.51 -5.89
CA ALA A 59 -3.71 -0.68 -6.39
C ALA A 59 -4.03 -0.96 -7.87
N VAL A 60 -5.26 -0.73 -8.31
CA VAL A 60 -5.63 -0.81 -9.75
C VAL A 60 -4.81 0.19 -10.56
N GLN A 61 -4.49 1.37 -10.00
CA GLN A 61 -3.68 2.39 -10.68
C GLN A 61 -2.18 2.04 -10.78
N ASP A 62 -1.52 1.67 -9.70
CA ASP A 62 -0.04 1.56 -9.69
C ASP A 62 0.52 0.39 -8.87
N ALA A 63 -0.24 -0.67 -8.62
CA ALA A 63 0.30 -1.90 -8.05
C ALA A 63 1.21 -2.65 -9.06
N ASP A 64 1.91 -3.68 -8.59
CA ASP A 64 2.55 -4.66 -9.49
C ASP A 64 1.56 -5.18 -10.52
N ARG A 65 2.01 -5.36 -11.75
CA ARG A 65 1.15 -5.74 -12.88
C ARG A 65 0.32 -7.00 -12.63
N ARG A 66 0.88 -7.98 -11.93
CA ARG A 66 0.17 -9.23 -11.61
C ARG A 66 -0.96 -8.99 -10.63
N VAL A 67 -0.73 -8.11 -9.65
CA VAL A 67 -1.77 -7.69 -8.68
C VAL A 67 -2.87 -6.92 -9.40
N GLN A 68 -2.50 -6.00 -10.30
CA GLN A 68 -3.49 -5.29 -11.13
C GLN A 68 -4.34 -6.25 -11.96
N ASP A 69 -3.72 -7.26 -12.60
CA ASP A 69 -4.44 -8.24 -13.42
C ASP A 69 -5.44 -9.06 -12.56
N ILE A 70 -5.09 -9.44 -11.33
CA ILE A 70 -5.99 -10.10 -10.38
C ILE A 70 -7.14 -9.17 -10.01
N LEU A 71 -6.87 -7.91 -9.66
CA LEU A 71 -7.87 -6.94 -9.24
C LEU A 71 -8.89 -6.66 -10.35
N VAL A 72 -8.43 -6.38 -11.57
CA VAL A 72 -9.30 -6.12 -12.73
C VAL A 72 -10.17 -7.33 -13.05
N SER A 73 -9.62 -8.55 -12.93
CA SER A 73 -10.37 -9.78 -13.18
C SER A 73 -11.42 -10.07 -12.11
N SER A 74 -11.15 -9.73 -10.85
CA SER A 74 -12.03 -10.03 -9.71
C SER A 74 -13.08 -8.95 -9.43
N SER A 75 -12.78 -7.68 -9.72
CA SER A 75 -13.67 -6.55 -9.41
C SER A 75 -14.56 -6.13 -10.58
N GLN A 76 -14.40 -6.72 -11.77
CA GLN A 76 -15.01 -6.26 -13.03
C GLN A 76 -14.74 -4.77 -13.34
N SER A 77 -13.76 -4.17 -12.68
CA SER A 77 -13.36 -2.79 -12.91
C SER A 77 -12.64 -2.66 -14.25
N GLU A 78 -12.85 -1.54 -14.93
CA GLU A 78 -12.07 -1.21 -16.11
C GLU A 78 -10.63 -0.86 -15.73
N ARG A 79 -9.69 -1.07 -16.65
CA ARG A 79 -8.33 -0.57 -16.47
C ARG A 79 -8.35 0.96 -16.40
N PRO A 80 -7.44 1.57 -15.59
CA PRO A 80 -7.35 3.01 -15.51
C PRO A 80 -7.20 3.66 -16.89
N LYS A 81 -7.89 4.77 -17.11
CA LYS A 81 -7.81 5.54 -18.36
C LYS A 81 -6.52 6.34 -18.47
N THR A 82 -5.87 6.58 -17.35
CA THR A 82 -4.65 7.37 -17.23
C THR A 82 -3.58 6.57 -16.48
N GLU A 83 -2.30 6.79 -16.82
CA GLU A 83 -1.20 6.24 -16.05
C GLU A 83 -0.89 7.15 -14.87
N LEU A 84 -0.91 6.60 -13.66
CA LEU A 84 -0.50 7.26 -12.43
C LEU A 84 0.74 6.55 -11.89
N MET A 85 1.84 7.28 -11.70
CA MET A 85 3.04 6.74 -11.08
C MET A 85 3.20 7.29 -9.67
N LEU A 86 2.93 6.46 -8.69
CA LEU A 86 3.05 6.80 -7.28
C LEU A 86 4.51 6.71 -6.81
N ARG A 87 4.89 7.59 -5.90
CA ARG A 87 6.23 7.59 -5.30
C ARG A 87 6.17 7.88 -3.80
N VAL A 88 7.02 7.19 -3.07
CA VAL A 88 7.35 7.51 -1.68
C VAL A 88 8.86 7.64 -1.56
N HIS A 89 9.35 8.71 -0.92
CA HIS A 89 10.78 9.04 -0.85
C HIS A 89 11.48 9.09 -2.23
N GLN A 90 10.76 9.52 -3.28
CA GLN A 90 11.20 9.52 -4.68
C GLN A 90 11.38 8.13 -5.31
N ARG A 91 10.95 7.07 -4.63
CA ARG A 91 11.01 5.68 -5.09
C ARG A 91 9.62 5.19 -5.48
N ARG A 92 9.51 4.67 -6.71
CA ARG A 92 8.28 4.05 -7.22
C ARG A 92 8.10 2.64 -6.68
N ASP A 93 9.20 1.87 -6.59
CA ASP A 93 9.19 0.50 -6.07
C ASP A 93 8.54 0.43 -4.69
N LEU A 94 8.93 1.30 -3.74
CA LEU A 94 8.31 1.34 -2.43
C LEU A 94 6.80 1.64 -2.47
N ALA A 95 6.36 2.56 -3.34
CA ALA A 95 4.94 2.84 -3.49
C ALA A 95 4.18 1.64 -4.07
N GLN A 96 4.74 0.98 -5.10
CA GLN A 96 4.14 -0.21 -5.70
C GLN A 96 4.04 -1.38 -4.71
N HIS A 97 5.10 -1.63 -3.93
CA HIS A 97 5.08 -2.66 -2.88
C HIS A 97 4.00 -2.35 -1.84
N PHE A 98 3.93 -1.11 -1.34
CA PHE A 98 2.92 -0.69 -0.37
C PHE A 98 1.49 -0.94 -0.88
N VAL A 99 1.13 -0.42 -2.06
CA VAL A 99 -0.24 -0.55 -2.58
C VAL A 99 -0.57 -1.98 -2.99
N SER A 100 0.41 -2.74 -3.51
CA SER A 100 0.23 -4.15 -3.87
C SER A 100 -0.07 -5.00 -2.65
N SER A 101 0.71 -4.84 -1.58
CA SER A 101 0.55 -5.63 -0.36
C SER A 101 -0.71 -5.24 0.42
N ALA A 102 -1.09 -3.94 0.40
CA ALA A 102 -2.38 -3.51 0.93
C ALA A 102 -3.55 -4.19 0.20
N ALA A 103 -3.51 -4.25 -1.14
CA ALA A 103 -4.55 -4.93 -1.93
C ALA A 103 -4.58 -6.43 -1.70
N LEU A 104 -3.42 -7.09 -1.65
CA LEU A 104 -3.33 -8.53 -1.37
C LEU A 104 -3.90 -8.88 0.01
N TYR A 105 -3.67 -8.03 1.02
CA TYR A 105 -4.31 -8.17 2.32
C TYR A 105 -5.84 -8.11 2.23
N LEU A 106 -6.38 -7.15 1.48
CA LEU A 106 -7.83 -6.99 1.31
C LEU A 106 -8.48 -8.18 0.57
N ILE A 107 -7.72 -8.85 -0.31
CA ILE A 107 -8.18 -10.01 -1.07
C ILE A 107 -8.14 -11.29 -0.23
N GLY A 108 -7.04 -11.56 0.46
CA GLY A 108 -6.75 -12.86 1.05
C GLY A 108 -6.29 -12.83 2.51
N GLY A 109 -6.24 -11.66 3.14
CA GLY A 109 -5.75 -11.50 4.51
C GLY A 109 -4.22 -11.47 4.63
N THR A 110 -3.74 -11.40 5.88
CA THR A 110 -2.31 -11.25 6.19
C THR A 110 -1.48 -12.44 5.68
N GLU A 111 -1.92 -13.66 5.91
CA GLU A 111 -1.18 -14.87 5.51
C GLU A 111 -0.94 -14.93 4.00
N PHE A 112 -1.94 -14.57 3.21
CA PHE A 112 -1.83 -14.53 1.76
C PHE A 112 -0.87 -13.43 1.29
N SER A 113 -0.97 -12.23 1.85
CA SER A 113 -0.08 -11.13 1.51
C SER A 113 1.37 -11.42 1.90
N ASP A 114 1.60 -11.97 3.09
CA ASP A 114 2.93 -12.36 3.57
C ASP A 114 3.54 -13.45 2.68
N TYR A 115 2.74 -14.47 2.30
CA TYR A 115 3.19 -15.53 1.42
C TYR A 115 3.66 -14.98 0.06
N VAL A 116 2.88 -14.09 -0.56
CA VAL A 116 3.22 -13.51 -1.87
C VAL A 116 4.47 -12.63 -1.77
N GLY A 117 4.58 -11.79 -0.74
CA GLY A 117 5.74 -10.91 -0.53
C GLY A 117 7.02 -11.72 -0.29
N ILE A 118 7.00 -12.66 0.64
CA ILE A 118 8.16 -13.51 0.95
C ILE A 118 8.53 -14.40 -0.25
N TYR A 119 7.56 -15.01 -0.93
CA TYR A 119 7.81 -15.84 -2.10
C TYR A 119 8.50 -15.06 -3.22
N LYS A 120 8.08 -13.81 -3.46
CA LYS A 120 8.71 -12.94 -4.46
C LYS A 120 10.17 -12.68 -4.12
N GLU A 121 10.48 -12.34 -2.87
CA GLU A 121 11.85 -12.05 -2.43
C GLU A 121 12.76 -13.29 -2.53
N VAL A 122 12.26 -14.46 -2.12
CA VAL A 122 12.98 -15.75 -2.27
C VAL A 122 13.24 -16.07 -3.75
N TYR A 123 12.25 -15.84 -4.61
CA TYR A 123 12.37 -16.08 -6.04
C TYR A 123 13.38 -15.13 -6.71
N ASP A 124 13.38 -13.84 -6.32
CA ASP A 124 14.32 -12.85 -6.85
C ASP A 124 15.76 -13.16 -6.40
N VAL A 125 15.98 -13.56 -5.14
CA VAL A 125 17.28 -14.02 -4.65
C VAL A 125 17.76 -15.26 -5.39
N SER A 126 16.89 -16.23 -5.68
CA SER A 126 17.25 -17.44 -6.43
C SER A 126 17.72 -17.15 -7.86
N ARG A 127 17.36 -15.98 -8.39
CA ARG A 127 17.81 -15.46 -9.70
C ARG A 127 19.00 -14.51 -9.64
N GLY A 128 19.64 -14.41 -8.48
CA GLY A 128 20.84 -13.57 -8.29
C GLY A 128 20.57 -12.09 -8.12
N LYS A 129 19.30 -11.70 -7.88
CA LYS A 129 18.97 -10.33 -7.45
C LYS A 129 19.24 -10.18 -5.95
N SER A 130 19.55 -8.96 -5.55
CA SER A 130 19.67 -8.65 -4.12
C SER A 130 18.30 -8.66 -3.46
N PHE A 131 18.25 -9.12 -2.20
CA PHE A 131 17.06 -9.00 -1.35
C PHE A 131 16.69 -7.53 -1.14
N GLY A 132 15.44 -7.20 -1.41
CA GLY A 132 14.91 -5.84 -1.29
C GLY A 132 14.38 -5.55 0.13
N THR A 133 15.26 -5.28 1.11
CA THR A 133 14.80 -4.93 2.47
C THR A 133 13.86 -3.73 2.47
N GLY A 134 14.09 -2.74 1.61
CA GLY A 134 13.19 -1.60 1.43
C GLY A 134 11.81 -2.03 0.90
N ASP A 135 11.78 -2.96 -0.03
CA ASP A 135 10.55 -3.53 -0.59
C ASP A 135 9.76 -4.26 0.50
N LEU A 136 10.45 -5.08 1.31
CA LEU A 136 9.81 -5.77 2.43
C LEU A 136 9.26 -4.82 3.51
N ILE A 137 9.95 -3.70 3.79
CA ILE A 137 9.43 -2.64 4.67
C ILE A 137 8.12 -2.06 4.10
N ALA A 138 8.09 -1.77 2.81
CA ALA A 138 6.91 -1.22 2.15
C ALA A 138 5.75 -2.24 2.12
N ASP A 139 6.05 -3.52 1.87
CA ASP A 139 5.07 -4.60 1.92
C ASP A 139 4.42 -4.71 3.32
N ARG A 140 5.24 -4.78 4.37
CA ARG A 140 4.76 -4.87 5.76
C ARG A 140 3.95 -3.64 6.16
N ALA A 141 4.39 -2.44 5.76
CA ALA A 141 3.65 -1.20 5.99
C ALA A 141 2.29 -1.19 5.29
N GLY A 142 2.23 -1.63 4.03
CA GLY A 142 0.99 -1.74 3.25
C GLY A 142 -0.03 -2.68 3.87
N VAL A 143 0.41 -3.87 4.31
CA VAL A 143 -0.45 -4.84 5.03
C VAL A 143 -1.03 -4.22 6.29
N ARG A 144 -0.18 -3.64 7.17
CA ARG A 144 -0.63 -3.05 8.43
C ARG A 144 -1.56 -1.87 8.21
N PHE A 145 -1.28 -1.03 7.21
CA PHE A 145 -2.13 0.09 6.86
C PHE A 145 -3.53 -0.38 6.43
N ALA A 146 -3.61 -1.37 5.54
CA ALA A 146 -4.89 -1.94 5.11
C ALA A 146 -5.62 -2.63 6.27
N GLN A 147 -4.91 -3.35 7.13
CA GLN A 147 -5.46 -3.95 8.33
C GLN A 147 -6.09 -2.90 9.24
N HIS A 148 -5.37 -1.82 9.54
CA HIS A 148 -5.91 -0.74 10.38
C HIS A 148 -7.09 -0.03 9.71
N ALA A 149 -7.00 0.20 8.40
CA ALA A 149 -8.05 0.84 7.60
C ALA A 149 -9.38 0.07 7.59
N THR A 150 -9.34 -1.27 7.81
CA THR A 150 -10.50 -2.13 7.59
C THR A 150 -10.87 -3.05 8.75
N SER A 151 -10.19 -2.97 9.90
CA SER A 151 -10.42 -3.88 11.02
C SER A 151 -11.73 -3.61 11.78
N SER A 152 -12.17 -2.37 11.86
CA SER A 152 -13.44 -1.98 12.50
C SER A 152 -13.89 -0.60 12.02
N ARG A 153 -15.20 -0.31 12.17
CA ARG A 153 -15.74 1.01 11.87
C ARG A 153 -14.99 2.14 12.58
N ARG A 154 -14.63 1.93 13.85
CA ARG A 154 -13.92 2.94 14.65
C ARG A 154 -12.53 3.20 14.08
N GLN A 155 -11.73 2.15 13.88
CA GLN A 155 -10.37 2.28 13.35
C GLN A 155 -10.36 2.85 11.93
N ALA A 156 -11.33 2.48 11.11
CA ALA A 156 -11.50 3.05 9.77
C ALA A 156 -11.70 4.56 9.79
N LEU A 157 -12.56 5.07 10.69
CA LEU A 157 -12.80 6.51 10.84
C LEU A 157 -11.60 7.24 11.47
N ASP A 158 -10.97 6.63 12.48
CA ASP A 158 -9.78 7.18 13.14
C ASP A 158 -8.62 7.32 12.13
N LEU A 159 -8.43 6.33 11.25
CA LEU A 159 -7.43 6.38 10.19
C LEU A 159 -7.73 7.49 9.17
N GLN A 160 -8.99 7.62 8.71
CA GLN A 160 -9.38 8.71 7.80
C GLN A 160 -9.02 10.07 8.39
N GLN A 161 -9.41 10.32 9.65
CA GLN A 161 -9.14 11.59 10.33
C GLN A 161 -7.65 11.84 10.50
N SER A 162 -6.90 10.83 10.95
CA SER A 162 -5.47 10.94 11.22
C SER A 162 -4.69 11.18 9.94
N LEU A 163 -4.97 10.41 8.87
CA LEU A 163 -4.30 10.57 7.58
C LEU A 163 -4.56 11.93 6.94
N LEU A 164 -5.78 12.46 7.03
CA LEU A 164 -6.11 13.77 6.47
C LEU A 164 -5.40 14.91 7.22
N SER A 165 -4.95 14.68 8.45
CA SER A 165 -4.20 15.64 9.28
C SER A 165 -2.68 15.43 9.20
N ASP A 166 -2.21 14.32 8.61
CA ASP A 166 -0.78 13.98 8.53
C ASP A 166 -0.11 14.75 7.39
N PRO A 167 1.04 15.38 7.60
CA PRO A 167 1.72 16.18 6.57
C PRO A 167 2.44 15.34 5.52
N ASP A 168 2.77 14.08 5.82
CA ASP A 168 3.55 13.21 4.95
C ASP A 168 3.38 11.71 5.28
N SER A 169 4.21 10.86 4.67
CA SER A 169 4.15 9.41 4.85
C SER A 169 4.71 8.88 6.18
N SER A 170 5.18 9.74 7.07
CA SER A 170 5.85 9.31 8.33
C SER A 170 4.92 8.58 9.30
N GLY A 171 3.61 8.76 9.17
CA GLY A 171 2.61 8.07 9.98
C GLY A 171 2.44 6.59 9.65
N TYR A 172 2.84 6.14 8.46
CA TYR A 172 2.60 4.77 7.99
C TYR A 172 3.79 4.11 7.28
N LEU A 173 4.88 4.83 7.04
CA LEU A 173 6.09 4.28 6.45
C LEU A 173 7.33 4.86 7.12
N LEU A 174 8.36 4.03 7.29
CA LEU A 174 9.65 4.49 7.84
C LEU A 174 10.24 5.60 6.95
N ASN A 175 10.88 6.57 7.58
CA ASN A 175 11.54 7.65 6.84
C ASN A 175 12.70 7.12 5.97
N LYS A 176 13.07 7.91 4.96
CA LYS A 176 14.09 7.53 3.96
C LYS A 176 15.41 7.09 4.58
N GLN A 177 15.86 7.74 5.65
CA GLN A 177 17.15 7.44 6.28
C GLN A 177 17.12 6.07 6.97
N LEU A 178 16.03 5.77 7.69
CA LEU A 178 15.85 4.45 8.30
C LEU A 178 15.75 3.35 7.25
N ILE A 179 15.02 3.55 6.17
CA ILE A 179 14.96 2.57 5.07
C ILE A 179 16.37 2.29 4.51
N LEU A 180 17.14 3.34 4.20
CA LEU A 180 18.51 3.18 3.70
C LEU A 180 19.44 2.50 4.73
N GLN A 181 19.24 2.77 6.01
CA GLN A 181 19.98 2.09 7.08
C GLN A 181 19.65 0.60 7.14
N PHE A 182 18.37 0.24 7.05
CA PHE A 182 17.93 -1.16 6.98
C PHE A 182 18.49 -1.87 5.75
N GLU A 183 18.40 -1.26 4.56
CA GLU A 183 18.94 -1.81 3.32
C GLU A 183 20.44 -2.06 3.40
N LYS A 184 21.19 -1.17 4.07
CA LYS A 184 22.63 -1.34 4.29
C LYS A 184 22.94 -2.45 5.30
N GLN A 185 22.17 -2.53 6.38
CA GLN A 185 22.39 -3.47 7.47
C GLN A 185 21.98 -4.90 7.09
N TYR A 186 20.88 -5.04 6.36
CA TYR A 186 20.24 -6.31 6.00
C TYR A 186 20.32 -6.61 4.51
N SER A 187 21.42 -6.23 3.86
CA SER A 187 21.74 -6.61 2.48
C SER A 187 22.05 -8.10 2.39
N VAL A 188 21.01 -8.93 2.43
CA VAL A 188 21.13 -10.37 2.61
C VAL A 188 21.29 -11.11 1.29
N LYS A 189 22.19 -12.09 1.29
CA LYS A 189 22.34 -13.06 0.21
C LYS A 189 21.70 -14.43 0.55
N ALA A 190 21.09 -14.58 1.72
CA ALA A 190 20.58 -15.86 2.21
C ALA A 190 19.12 -15.75 2.69
N THR A 191 18.30 -16.70 2.25
CA THR A 191 16.86 -16.79 2.55
C THR A 191 16.55 -17.13 4.01
N ASP A 192 17.51 -17.72 4.74
CA ASP A 192 17.30 -18.26 6.08
C ASP A 192 17.13 -17.17 7.17
N GLU A 193 17.48 -15.91 6.85
CA GLU A 193 17.41 -14.79 7.79
C GLU A 193 16.15 -13.92 7.60
N ILE A 194 15.31 -14.19 6.58
CA ILE A 194 14.14 -13.35 6.26
C ILE A 194 13.19 -13.21 7.45
N GLY A 195 12.91 -14.28 8.16
CA GLY A 195 12.03 -14.26 9.34
C GLY A 195 12.52 -13.34 10.46
N ALA A 196 13.83 -13.31 10.70
CA ALA A 196 14.43 -12.41 11.68
C ALA A 196 14.35 -10.94 11.23
N ILE A 197 14.57 -10.68 9.94
CA ILE A 197 14.45 -9.33 9.35
C ILE A 197 13.01 -8.84 9.44
N VAL A 198 12.02 -9.68 9.11
CA VAL A 198 10.58 -9.35 9.23
C VAL A 198 10.24 -8.95 10.67
N THR A 199 10.74 -9.69 11.67
CA THR A 199 10.51 -9.38 13.08
C THR A 199 11.05 -7.99 13.45
N VAL A 200 12.24 -7.63 12.98
CA VAL A 200 12.85 -6.32 13.25
C VAL A 200 12.10 -5.20 12.53
N ILE A 201 11.68 -5.44 11.28
CA ILE A 201 10.84 -4.49 10.52
C ILE A 201 9.51 -4.27 11.23
N ASP A 202 8.84 -5.33 11.65
CA ASP A 202 7.56 -5.24 12.35
C ASP A 202 7.67 -4.46 13.66
N ALA A 203 8.77 -4.65 14.39
CA ALA A 203 9.05 -3.86 15.60
C ALA A 203 9.22 -2.37 15.28
N ALA A 204 9.93 -2.04 14.20
CA ALA A 204 10.12 -0.65 13.77
C ALA A 204 8.83 0.01 13.25
N LEU A 205 7.95 -0.76 12.61
CA LEU A 205 6.66 -0.25 12.10
C LEU A 205 5.61 -0.11 13.20
N LYS A 206 5.75 -0.85 14.31
CA LYS A 206 4.76 -0.86 15.39
C LYS A 206 4.53 0.51 16.02
N ASP A 207 5.53 1.36 16.03
CA ASP A 207 5.46 2.68 16.68
C ASP A 207 4.92 3.78 15.73
N LEU A 208 4.62 3.44 14.46
CA LEU A 208 4.04 4.40 13.52
C LEU A 208 2.56 4.64 13.81
N PRO A 209 2.12 5.92 13.92
CA PRO A 209 0.78 6.25 14.43
C PRO A 209 -0.37 5.70 13.59
N LEU A 210 -0.21 5.54 12.28
CA LEU A 210 -1.26 5.02 11.40
C LEU A 210 -1.19 3.51 11.17
N LEU A 211 -0.38 2.78 11.93
CA LEU A 211 -0.23 1.31 11.85
C LEU A 211 -0.55 0.59 13.17
N ASN A 212 -1.10 1.30 14.15
CA ASN A 212 -1.44 0.78 15.49
C ASN A 212 -2.95 0.65 15.71
#